data_ac876687a89dec8f97d323bcf969940c
#
_entry.id   ac876687a89dec8f97d323bcf969940c
#
_cell.length_a   1.000
_cell.length_b   1.000
_cell.length_c   1.000
_cell.angle_alpha   90.00
_cell.angle_beta   90.00
_cell.angle_gamma   90.00
#
_symmetry.space_group_name_H-M   'P 1'
#
loop_
_entity.id
_entity.type
_entity.pdbx_description
1 polymer ?
#
loop_
_entity_poly.entity_id
_entity_poly.type
_entity_poly.pdbx_seq_one_letter_code
_entity_poly.pdbx_strand_id
1 'polypeptide(L)'
;MSMPARLSRGDGSGRMANGTPRPWPRLAVIEWVCAAVLFANAVVFAIPPNTFALSINYRLMQSIAPDGVWGASFALISAVWAFAQLRRNLRLRQIAATTIGLALFWMGVSFFLSNINTTIGYTLIILGAGGLVGRVGLR
;
A
#
# COMPACT_ATOMS: atom_id res chain seq x y z
N MET A 1 -11.08 -65.44 35.48
CA MET A 1 -11.93 -64.35 34.91
C MET A 1 -11.09 -63.13 34.83
N SER A 2 -10.51 -62.85 33.66
CA SER A 2 -9.59 -61.74 33.41
C SER A 2 -10.31 -60.69 32.60
N MET A 3 -10.50 -59.48 33.13
CA MET A 3 -11.03 -58.34 32.40
C MET A 3 -9.99 -57.77 31.47
N PRO A 4 -10.30 -57.49 30.20
CA PRO A 4 -9.38 -56.79 29.31
C PRO A 4 -9.39 -55.28 29.58
N ALA A 5 -8.19 -54.74 29.74
CA ALA A 5 -7.95 -53.31 29.87
C ALA A 5 -8.40 -52.58 28.61
N ARG A 6 -9.34 -51.63 28.74
CA ARG A 6 -9.72 -50.65 27.71
C ARG A 6 -8.56 -49.67 27.50
N LEU A 7 -7.87 -49.87 26.40
CA LEU A 7 -6.96 -48.86 25.88
C LEU A 7 -7.80 -47.64 25.46
N SER A 8 -7.74 -46.60 26.28
CA SER A 8 -8.24 -45.27 25.94
C SER A 8 -7.42 -44.75 24.75
N ARG A 9 -8.01 -44.86 23.57
CA ARG A 9 -7.48 -44.27 22.35
C ARG A 9 -7.61 -42.73 22.53
N GLY A 10 -6.52 -42.11 22.90
CA GLY A 10 -6.42 -40.65 22.98
C GLY A 10 -6.78 -40.05 21.64
N ASP A 11 -7.96 -39.41 21.61
CA ASP A 11 -8.41 -38.59 20.50
C ASP A 11 -7.43 -37.41 20.36
N GLY A 12 -6.43 -37.64 19.56
CA GLY A 12 -5.49 -36.60 19.12
C GLY A 12 -6.14 -35.64 18.11
N SER A 13 -7.37 -35.21 18.39
CA SER A 13 -7.93 -34.04 17.73
C SER A 13 -7.24 -32.78 18.28
N GLY A 14 -5.96 -32.65 17.93
CA GLY A 14 -5.30 -31.36 18.00
C GLY A 14 -6.14 -30.39 17.19
N ARG A 15 -7.05 -29.68 17.87
CA ARG A 15 -7.66 -28.47 17.33
C ARG A 15 -6.50 -27.60 16.88
N MET A 16 -6.22 -27.65 15.58
CA MET A 16 -5.45 -26.58 14.95
C MET A 16 -6.19 -25.30 15.31
N ALA A 17 -5.68 -24.63 16.32
CA ALA A 17 -6.07 -23.25 16.56
C ALA A 17 -5.92 -22.56 15.21
N ASN A 18 -7.04 -22.08 14.65
CA ASN A 18 -7.09 -21.27 13.45
C ASN A 18 -6.31 -19.98 13.73
N GLY A 19 -5.01 -20.11 13.87
CA GLY A 19 -4.07 -19.03 13.89
C GLY A 19 -4.01 -18.46 12.47
N THR A 20 -4.97 -17.62 12.14
CA THR A 20 -4.79 -16.74 10.99
C THR A 20 -3.42 -16.08 11.17
N PRO A 21 -2.49 -16.25 10.22
CA PRO A 21 -1.18 -15.65 10.36
C PRO A 21 -1.38 -14.15 10.59
N ARG A 22 -0.97 -13.65 11.76
CA ARG A 22 -1.00 -12.22 12.01
C ARG A 22 -0.15 -11.57 10.94
N PRO A 23 -0.70 -10.64 10.16
CA PRO A 23 0.08 -9.95 9.15
C PRO A 23 1.32 -9.38 9.84
N TRP A 24 2.49 -9.60 9.26
CA TRP A 24 3.76 -9.16 9.78
C TRP A 24 3.67 -7.67 10.14
N PRO A 25 3.99 -7.25 11.38
CA PRO A 25 3.83 -5.85 11.80
C PRO A 25 4.60 -4.87 10.89
N ARG A 26 5.69 -5.33 10.29
CA ARG A 26 6.50 -4.55 9.33
C ARG A 26 5.75 -4.17 8.06
N LEU A 27 4.90 -5.05 7.52
CA LEU A 27 4.11 -4.73 6.32
C LEU A 27 3.02 -3.69 6.60
N ALA A 28 2.42 -3.74 7.78
CA ALA A 28 1.46 -2.72 8.20
C ALA A 28 2.11 -1.34 8.25
N VAL A 29 3.33 -1.22 8.76
CA VAL A 29 4.08 0.05 8.80
C VAL A 29 4.34 0.58 7.39
N ILE A 30 4.79 -0.27 6.46
CA ILE A 30 5.02 0.14 5.07
C ILE A 30 3.73 0.65 4.41
N GLU A 31 2.61 -0.02 4.61
CA GLU A 31 1.31 0.42 4.08
C GLU A 31 0.92 1.80 4.62
N TRP A 32 1.12 2.04 5.92
CA TRP A 32 0.85 3.33 6.54
C TRP A 32 1.76 4.44 5.99
N VAL A 33 3.05 4.16 5.84
CA VAL A 33 4.00 5.11 5.27
C VAL A 33 3.63 5.45 3.82
N CYS A 34 3.32 4.45 2.99
CA CYS A 34 2.90 4.67 1.60
C CYS A 34 1.62 5.52 1.52
N ALA A 35 0.63 5.23 2.36
CA ALA A 35 -0.62 5.98 2.39
C ALA A 35 -0.40 7.43 2.87
N ALA A 36 0.43 7.64 3.89
CA ALA A 36 0.78 8.96 4.39
C ALA A 36 1.52 9.80 3.34
N VAL A 37 2.48 9.20 2.63
CA VAL A 37 3.20 9.87 1.53
C VAL A 37 2.25 10.25 0.41
N LEU A 38 1.33 9.34 0.01
CA LEU A 38 0.37 9.64 -1.04
C LEU A 38 -0.60 10.76 -0.62
N PHE A 39 -1.07 10.73 0.64
CA PHE A 39 -1.92 11.78 1.17
C PHE A 39 -1.19 13.13 1.26
N ALA A 40 0.06 13.16 1.69
CA ALA A 40 0.87 14.36 1.72
C ALA A 40 1.01 14.98 0.32
N ASN A 41 1.21 14.15 -0.71
CA ASN A 41 1.22 14.63 -2.10
C ASN A 41 -0.16 15.15 -2.54
N ALA A 42 -1.26 14.53 -2.11
CA ALA A 42 -2.61 15.04 -2.37
C ALA A 42 -2.79 16.45 -1.80
N VAL A 43 -2.31 16.70 -0.57
CA VAL A 43 -2.35 18.01 0.06
C VAL A 43 -1.50 19.02 -0.71
N VAL A 44 -0.27 18.65 -1.11
CA VAL A 44 0.62 19.53 -1.90
C VAL A 44 -0.04 19.95 -3.20
N PHE A 45 -0.75 19.05 -3.89
CA PHE A 45 -1.45 19.37 -5.15
C PHE A 45 -2.79 20.10 -4.94
N ALA A 46 -3.34 20.08 -3.72
CA ALA A 46 -4.55 20.82 -3.39
C ALA A 46 -4.28 22.29 -2.94
N ILE A 47 -3.07 22.55 -2.43
CA ILE A 47 -2.63 23.87 -1.98
C ILE A 47 -2.05 24.61 -3.19
N PRO A 48 -2.21 25.85 -3.35
CA PRO A 48 -2.57 26.77 -4.41
C PRO A 48 -2.08 26.47 -5.83
N PRO A 49 -2.65 27.16 -6.82
CA PRO A 49 -2.56 26.79 -8.22
C PRO A 49 -1.10 26.86 -8.68
N ASN A 50 -0.66 25.82 -9.40
CA ASN A 50 0.61 25.70 -10.13
C ASN A 50 1.77 25.03 -9.41
N THR A 51 1.54 24.03 -8.56
CA THR A 51 2.63 23.18 -8.05
C THR A 51 3.46 22.60 -9.20
N PHE A 52 2.84 22.22 -10.31
CA PHE A 52 3.53 21.73 -11.50
C PHE A 52 4.38 22.80 -12.20
N ALA A 53 4.01 24.07 -12.12
CA ALA A 53 4.80 25.14 -12.70
C ALA A 53 6.09 25.41 -11.92
N LEU A 54 6.15 25.00 -10.65
CA LEU A 54 7.28 25.26 -9.76
C LEU A 54 8.42 24.24 -9.93
N SER A 55 8.18 23.09 -10.54
CA SER A 55 9.20 22.06 -10.64
C SER A 55 9.14 21.28 -11.94
N ILE A 56 10.31 21.16 -12.58
CA ILE A 56 10.50 20.36 -13.81
C ILE A 56 10.12 18.90 -13.62
N ASN A 57 10.17 18.39 -12.37
CA ASN A 57 9.87 16.99 -12.04
C ASN A 57 8.42 16.62 -12.33
N TYR A 58 7.50 17.58 -12.37
CA TYR A 58 6.08 17.34 -12.64
C TYR A 58 5.70 17.50 -14.11
N ARG A 59 6.65 17.78 -14.99
CA ARG A 59 6.37 18.07 -16.40
C ARG A 59 5.58 16.95 -17.10
N LEU A 60 5.94 15.69 -16.84
CA LEU A 60 5.23 14.56 -17.43
C LEU A 60 3.81 14.43 -16.83
N MET A 61 3.66 14.62 -15.55
CA MET A 61 2.33 14.57 -14.91
C MET A 61 1.42 15.70 -15.41
N GLN A 62 1.97 16.90 -15.59
CA GLN A 62 1.25 18.06 -16.13
C GLN A 62 0.75 17.81 -17.56
N SER A 63 1.52 17.08 -18.38
CA SER A 63 1.09 16.76 -19.76
C SER A 63 -0.10 15.80 -19.82
N ILE A 64 -0.37 15.06 -18.75
CA ILE A 64 -1.46 14.08 -18.67
C ILE A 64 -2.72 14.71 -18.07
N ALA A 65 -2.59 15.43 -16.96
CA ALA A 65 -3.72 16.02 -16.26
C ALA A 65 -3.27 17.20 -15.37
N PRO A 66 -4.17 18.17 -15.08
CA PRO A 66 -3.86 19.27 -14.17
C PRO A 66 -3.71 18.83 -12.72
N ASP A 67 -3.03 19.65 -11.91
CA ASP A 67 -2.70 19.40 -10.49
C ASP A 67 -3.89 18.93 -9.66
N GLY A 68 -5.03 19.62 -9.81
CA GLY A 68 -6.23 19.31 -9.05
C GLY A 68 -6.77 17.88 -9.30
N VAL A 69 -6.61 17.37 -10.52
CA VAL A 69 -7.03 15.98 -10.86
C VAL A 69 -6.12 14.98 -10.14
N TRP A 70 -4.82 15.20 -10.13
CA TRP A 70 -3.87 14.36 -9.40
C TRP A 70 -4.10 14.41 -7.89
N GLY A 71 -4.28 15.64 -7.35
CA GLY A 71 -4.57 15.84 -5.93
C GLY A 71 -5.84 15.12 -5.49
N ALA A 72 -6.94 15.28 -6.24
CA ALA A 72 -8.21 14.61 -5.98
C ALA A 72 -8.09 13.07 -6.07
N SER A 73 -7.36 12.56 -7.07
CA SER A 73 -7.13 11.12 -7.24
C SER A 73 -6.35 10.53 -6.06
N PHE A 74 -5.28 11.18 -5.63
CA PHE A 74 -4.47 10.73 -4.50
C PHE A 74 -5.22 10.82 -3.17
N ALA A 75 -6.01 11.86 -2.96
CA ALA A 75 -6.88 11.99 -1.80
C ALA A 75 -7.92 10.86 -1.76
N LEU A 76 -8.58 10.58 -2.90
CA LEU A 76 -9.56 9.51 -3.00
C LEU A 76 -8.96 8.14 -2.70
N ILE A 77 -7.82 7.80 -3.29
CA ILE A 77 -7.13 6.52 -3.06
C ILE A 77 -6.76 6.37 -1.57
N SER A 78 -6.23 7.43 -0.96
CA SER A 78 -5.88 7.44 0.47
C SER A 78 -7.11 7.30 1.36
N ALA A 79 -8.22 7.96 1.02
CA ALA A 79 -9.49 7.86 1.74
C ALA A 79 -10.10 6.45 1.65
N VAL A 80 -10.09 5.83 0.46
CA VAL A 80 -10.56 4.45 0.27
C VAL A 80 -9.73 3.48 1.11
N TRP A 81 -8.41 3.67 1.17
CA TRP A 81 -7.56 2.84 2.01
C TRP A 81 -7.88 3.02 3.51
N ALA A 82 -8.02 4.26 4.00
CA ALA A 82 -8.38 4.55 5.37
C ALA A 82 -9.74 3.93 5.73
N PHE A 83 -10.74 4.06 4.84
CA PHE A 83 -12.04 3.44 5.00
C PHE A 83 -11.95 1.92 5.08
N ALA A 84 -11.13 1.29 4.23
CA ALA A 84 -10.90 -0.16 4.25
C ALA A 84 -10.30 -0.63 5.58
N GLN A 85 -9.41 0.17 6.19
CA GLN A 85 -8.86 -0.10 7.52
C GLN A 85 -9.95 -0.04 8.60
N LEU A 86 -10.79 0.99 8.59
CA LEU A 86 -11.89 1.16 9.56
C LEU A 86 -12.91 0.01 9.47
N ARG A 87 -13.25 -0.41 8.25
CA ARG A 87 -14.20 -1.50 8.01
C ARG A 87 -13.59 -2.90 8.15
N ARG A 88 -12.30 -3.01 8.43
CA ARG A 88 -11.55 -4.28 8.52
C ARG A 88 -11.75 -5.20 7.30
N ASN A 89 -12.05 -4.60 6.14
CA ASN A 89 -12.26 -5.34 4.90
C ASN A 89 -10.93 -5.65 4.23
N LEU A 90 -10.46 -6.89 4.37
CA LEU A 90 -9.16 -7.33 3.87
C LEU A 90 -9.03 -7.18 2.33
N ARG A 91 -10.09 -7.51 1.58
CA ARG A 91 -10.06 -7.39 0.11
C ARG A 91 -9.91 -5.94 -0.34
N LEU A 92 -10.76 -5.06 0.22
CA LEU A 92 -10.70 -3.63 -0.11
C LEU A 92 -9.37 -3.02 0.29
N ARG A 93 -8.85 -3.38 1.46
CA ARG A 93 -7.53 -2.98 1.93
C ARG A 93 -6.42 -3.41 0.96
N GLN A 94 -6.46 -4.66 0.47
CA GLN A 94 -5.48 -5.17 -0.48
C GLN A 94 -5.51 -4.41 -1.80
N ILE A 95 -6.71 -4.17 -2.35
CA ILE A 95 -6.88 -3.39 -3.58
C ILE A 95 -6.35 -1.98 -3.39
N ALA A 96 -6.80 -1.27 -2.36
CA ALA A 96 -6.42 0.11 -2.10
C ALA A 96 -4.90 0.26 -1.91
N ALA A 97 -4.27 -0.63 -1.14
CA ALA A 97 -2.84 -0.55 -0.93
C ALA A 97 -2.01 -0.94 -2.17
N THR A 98 -2.53 -1.83 -3.05
CA THR A 98 -1.90 -2.09 -4.36
C THR A 98 -1.99 -0.84 -5.25
N THR A 99 -3.15 -0.17 -5.26
CA THR A 99 -3.34 1.09 -5.99
C THR A 99 -2.40 2.19 -5.48
N ILE A 100 -2.21 2.30 -4.16
CA ILE A 100 -1.23 3.24 -3.57
C ILE A 100 0.18 2.92 -4.07
N GLY A 101 0.60 1.66 -4.02
CA GLY A 101 1.92 1.24 -4.50
C GLY A 101 2.13 1.58 -5.98
N LEU A 102 1.13 1.31 -6.83
CA LEU A 102 1.17 1.67 -8.25
C LEU A 102 1.21 3.17 -8.48
N ALA A 103 0.44 3.95 -7.71
CA ALA A 103 0.43 5.41 -7.82
C ALA A 103 1.79 6.02 -7.45
N LEU A 104 2.40 5.57 -6.35
CA LEU A 104 3.74 6.00 -5.94
C LEU A 104 4.82 5.58 -6.94
N PHE A 105 4.74 4.36 -7.43
CA PHE A 105 5.66 3.86 -8.45
C PHE A 105 5.57 4.71 -9.73
N TRP A 106 4.35 4.96 -10.22
CA TRP A 106 4.13 5.80 -11.40
C TRP A 106 4.63 7.23 -11.19
N MET A 107 4.37 7.82 -10.03
CA MET A 107 4.86 9.15 -9.69
C MET A 107 6.40 9.18 -9.67
N GLY A 108 7.03 8.17 -9.11
CA GLY A 108 8.49 8.02 -9.09
C GLY A 108 9.07 7.89 -10.50
N VAL A 109 8.46 7.09 -11.37
CA VAL A 109 8.85 6.97 -12.79
C VAL A 109 8.68 8.30 -13.51
N SER A 110 7.58 9.02 -13.27
CA SER A 110 7.33 10.34 -13.87
C SER A 110 8.39 11.36 -13.49
N PHE A 111 8.83 11.35 -12.23
CA PHE A 111 9.92 12.21 -11.76
C PHE A 111 11.26 11.83 -12.39
N PHE A 112 11.55 10.54 -12.47
CA PHE A 112 12.77 10.04 -13.09
C PHE A 112 12.84 10.43 -14.58
N LEU A 113 11.76 10.28 -15.32
CA LEU A 113 11.70 10.64 -16.74
C LEU A 113 11.74 12.16 -16.96
N SER A 114 11.22 12.94 -16.02
CA SER A 114 11.26 14.40 -16.09
C SER A 114 12.64 14.97 -15.73
N ASN A 115 13.33 14.33 -14.78
CA ASN A 115 14.66 14.73 -14.33
C ASN A 115 15.40 13.52 -13.74
N ILE A 116 16.36 12.98 -14.49
CA ILE A 116 17.09 11.74 -14.16
C ILE A 116 17.88 11.82 -12.84
N ASN A 117 18.20 13.01 -12.37
CA ASN A 117 18.98 13.23 -11.15
C ASN A 117 18.13 13.39 -9.89
N THR A 118 16.85 13.04 -9.92
CA THR A 118 15.93 13.26 -8.80
C THR A 118 16.00 12.12 -7.79
N THR A 119 16.63 12.34 -6.64
CA THR A 119 16.64 11.40 -5.50
C THR A 119 15.22 11.01 -5.06
N ILE A 120 14.27 11.95 -5.11
CA ILE A 120 12.87 11.75 -4.78
C ILE A 120 12.23 10.69 -5.69
N GLY A 121 12.52 10.73 -7.01
CA GLY A 121 12.02 9.74 -7.96
C GLY A 121 12.44 8.32 -7.58
N TYR A 122 13.72 8.10 -7.28
CA TYR A 122 14.21 6.79 -6.83
C TYR A 122 13.55 6.33 -5.55
N THR A 123 13.40 7.21 -4.56
CA THR A 123 12.75 6.87 -3.29
C THR A 123 11.31 6.42 -3.49
N LEU A 124 10.54 7.09 -4.35
CA LEU A 124 9.16 6.74 -4.65
C LEU A 124 9.05 5.43 -5.42
N ILE A 125 9.96 5.17 -6.37
CA ILE A 125 10.02 3.89 -7.08
C ILE A 125 10.28 2.74 -6.11
N ILE A 126 11.27 2.89 -5.23
CA ILE A 126 11.61 1.87 -4.24
C ILE A 126 10.45 1.63 -3.27
N LEU A 127 9.82 2.70 -2.79
CA LEU A 127 8.69 2.61 -1.87
C LEU A 127 7.48 1.93 -2.52
N GLY A 128 7.15 2.33 -3.75
CA GLY A 128 6.06 1.73 -4.52
C GLY A 128 6.32 0.26 -4.84
N ALA A 129 7.51 -0.06 -5.34
CA ALA A 129 7.91 -1.44 -5.63
C ALA A 129 7.94 -2.30 -4.37
N GLY A 130 8.49 -1.80 -3.26
CA GLY A 130 8.51 -2.49 -1.98
C GLY A 130 7.12 -2.82 -1.45
N GLY A 131 6.18 -1.89 -1.61
CA GLY A 131 4.77 -2.11 -1.26
C GLY A 131 4.08 -3.18 -2.12
N LEU A 132 4.47 -3.31 -3.39
CA LEU A 132 3.93 -4.32 -4.30
C LEU A 132 4.55 -5.70 -4.04
N VAL A 133 5.87 -5.80 -3.93
CA VAL A 133 6.61 -7.06 -3.74
C VAL A 133 6.26 -7.71 -2.40
N GLY A 134 6.13 -6.92 -1.34
CA GLY A 134 5.74 -7.43 -0.02
C GLY A 134 4.39 -8.15 0.00
N ARG A 135 3.56 -7.97 -1.03
CA ARG A 135 2.25 -8.63 -1.17
C ARG A 135 2.29 -9.90 -2.01
N VAL A 136 3.16 -9.95 -3.02
CA VAL A 136 3.29 -11.13 -3.88
C VAL A 136 3.94 -12.28 -3.11
N GLY A 137 4.88 -11.97 -2.21
CA GLY A 137 5.55 -12.96 -1.37
C GLY A 137 4.70 -13.57 -0.24
N LEU A 138 3.45 -13.10 -0.05
CA LEU A 138 2.53 -13.56 0.99
C LEU A 138 1.39 -14.47 0.47
N ARG A 139 1.45 -14.92 -0.77
CA ARG A 139 0.56 -15.92 -1.34
C ARG A 139 1.23 -17.29 -1.31
#